data_ea8eca32e4143c00c5201e3d605c504b
#
_entry.id   ea8eca32e4143c00c5201e3d605c504b
#
_cell.length_a   1.000
_cell.length_b   1.000
_cell.length_c   1.000
_cell.angle_alpha   90.00
_cell.angle_beta   90.00
_cell.angle_gamma   90.00
#
_symmetry.space_group_name_H-M   'P 1'
#
loop_
_entity.id
_entity.type
_entity.pdbx_description
1 polymer ?
#
loop_
_entity_poly.entity_id
_entity_poly.type
_entity_poly.pdbx_seq_one_letter_code
_entity_poly.pdbx_strand_id
1 'polypeptide(L)'
;MQSLSGGKKNPRRREEHLSKNGKWRSFPKVPHLLQYVISGNYFGKVKINGQKIRQSLQTDVWSTAQLRLNDFLKEHRENRNKVDAPKFSEVVELFKQELENDTTIKPRSIEYRLLCLQKIQTSWPELWRMRLDTITAKECKEWGAKLNGGIASHYFNNTLGTLRQVIDVGLKAHKRNGGAIFENPAAELKRVRVKQKDLQLPEPSHFKGLIENLRTNSGAWGGRVSDLVEFLTYGGMRIHSEAVWVAWEDIDWQRKQIIVRGDPETGTKNSEIRRVPILPDMEVLLTRLKDKPGTVATGRILQVRDCKQALARACKEIGISKLTHHDLRHLFATRCIESGVDIPTVSRWLGHKDGGALAMKTYGHLRNEHSQAMAQKVKF
;
A
#
# COMPACT_ATOMS: atom_id res chain seq x y z
N MET A 1 28.24 -21.58 -90.77
CA MET A 1 28.02 -20.20 -90.43
C MET A 1 26.96 -20.16 -89.34
N GLN A 2 27.37 -20.00 -88.06
CA GLN A 2 26.53 -19.53 -86.99
C GLN A 2 27.41 -19.16 -85.83
N SER A 3 27.36 -17.92 -85.45
CA SER A 3 28.18 -17.27 -84.41
C SER A 3 27.60 -17.57 -83.03
N LEU A 4 28.42 -18.14 -82.14
CA LEU A 4 28.14 -18.23 -80.72
C LEU A 4 28.40 -16.89 -80.04
N SER A 5 27.39 -16.20 -79.57
CA SER A 5 27.49 -15.03 -78.72
C SER A 5 27.80 -15.42 -77.26
N GLY A 6 29.03 -15.28 -76.86
CA GLY A 6 29.46 -15.43 -75.45
C GLY A 6 28.92 -14.27 -74.61
N GLY A 7 28.04 -14.58 -73.69
CA GLY A 7 27.56 -13.63 -72.69
C GLY A 7 28.64 -13.26 -71.71
N LYS A 8 29.19 -12.06 -71.82
CA LYS A 8 30.13 -11.45 -70.86
C LYS A 8 29.48 -11.31 -69.49
N LYS A 9 29.81 -12.15 -68.51
CA LYS A 9 29.47 -11.98 -67.09
C LYS A 9 30.10 -10.66 -66.61
N ASN A 10 29.28 -9.71 -66.23
CA ASN A 10 29.65 -8.39 -65.79
C ASN A 10 30.39 -8.46 -64.44
N PRO A 11 31.72 -8.20 -64.33
CA PRO A 11 32.51 -8.37 -63.10
C PRO A 11 32.22 -7.32 -62.05
N ARG A 12 31.59 -6.18 -62.40
CA ARG A 12 31.37 -5.06 -61.49
C ARG A 12 30.33 -5.30 -60.37
N ARG A 13 29.46 -6.32 -60.48
CA ARG A 13 28.49 -6.64 -59.42
C ARG A 13 29.07 -7.38 -58.22
N ARG A 14 30.27 -7.90 -58.26
CA ARG A 14 30.92 -8.65 -57.17
C ARG A 14 31.75 -7.79 -56.25
N GLU A 15 32.15 -6.57 -56.60
CA GLU A 15 33.05 -5.69 -55.82
C GLU A 15 32.27 -4.72 -54.91
N GLU A 16 31.01 -4.50 -55.15
CA GLU A 16 30.20 -3.45 -54.51
C GLU A 16 29.99 -3.62 -52.99
N HIS A 17 30.37 -4.75 -52.37
CA HIS A 17 30.12 -5.01 -50.97
C HIS A 17 31.37 -5.50 -50.19
N LEU A 18 32.53 -5.13 -50.69
CA LEU A 18 33.81 -5.44 -50.02
C LEU A 18 34.18 -4.32 -49.02
N SER A 19 34.81 -4.73 -47.92
CA SER A 19 35.44 -3.78 -46.97
C SER A 19 36.62 -3.04 -47.65
N LYS A 20 37.01 -1.89 -47.13
CA LYS A 20 38.12 -1.09 -47.64
C LYS A 20 39.45 -1.86 -47.83
N ASN A 21 39.67 -2.93 -47.03
CA ASN A 21 40.86 -3.80 -47.12
C ASN A 21 40.64 -5.07 -47.94
N GLY A 22 39.51 -5.19 -48.64
CA GLY A 22 39.17 -6.33 -49.51
C GLY A 22 38.91 -7.67 -48.77
N LYS A 23 39.11 -7.74 -47.47
CA LYS A 23 39.07 -9.00 -46.72
C LYS A 23 37.68 -9.50 -46.39
N TRP A 24 36.65 -8.61 -46.35
CA TRP A 24 35.30 -8.93 -45.91
C TRP A 24 34.29 -8.53 -46.97
N ARG A 25 33.37 -9.46 -47.26
CA ARG A 25 32.18 -9.20 -48.12
C ARG A 25 30.95 -9.13 -47.23
N SER A 26 30.12 -8.10 -47.41
CA SER A 26 28.84 -7.96 -46.76
C SER A 26 27.70 -8.24 -47.74
N PHE A 27 26.51 -8.59 -47.20
CA PHE A 27 25.32 -8.97 -47.96
C PHE A 27 24.16 -8.07 -47.59
N PRO A 28 23.80 -7.05 -48.41
CA PRO A 28 22.72 -6.11 -48.12
C PRO A 28 21.35 -6.79 -47.85
N LYS A 29 21.07 -7.88 -48.58
CA LYS A 29 19.84 -8.64 -48.43
C LYS A 29 19.78 -9.54 -47.19
N VAL A 30 20.94 -9.78 -46.55
CA VAL A 30 21.06 -10.57 -45.32
C VAL A 30 21.92 -9.77 -44.34
N PRO A 31 21.28 -8.82 -43.63
CA PRO A 31 22.01 -7.98 -42.67
C PRO A 31 22.66 -8.85 -41.60
N HIS A 32 23.75 -8.39 -41.02
CA HIS A 32 24.55 -9.09 -40.02
C HIS A 32 25.41 -10.25 -40.54
N LEU A 33 25.31 -10.67 -41.81
CA LEU A 33 26.15 -11.71 -42.40
C LEU A 33 27.37 -11.08 -43.07
N LEU A 34 28.52 -11.64 -42.82
CA LEU A 34 29.80 -11.30 -43.50
C LEU A 34 30.44 -12.62 -44.04
N GLN A 35 31.19 -12.51 -45.13
CA GLN A 35 32.07 -13.55 -45.59
C GLN A 35 33.53 -13.11 -45.52
N TYR A 36 34.42 -13.90 -44.96
CA TYR A 36 35.84 -13.69 -45.05
C TYR A 36 36.34 -14.21 -46.37
N VAL A 37 36.75 -13.34 -47.25
CA VAL A 37 37.01 -13.64 -48.65
C VAL A 37 38.14 -14.67 -48.87
N ILE A 38 39.16 -14.65 -47.99
CA ILE A 38 40.33 -15.54 -48.13
C ILE A 38 39.97 -17.00 -47.81
N SER A 39 39.17 -17.25 -46.79
CA SER A 39 38.80 -18.63 -46.38
C SER A 39 37.42 -19.06 -46.88
N GLY A 40 36.64 -18.15 -47.45
CA GLY A 40 35.24 -18.43 -47.84
C GLY A 40 34.24 -18.51 -46.68
N ASN A 41 34.72 -18.58 -45.43
CA ASN A 41 33.86 -18.79 -44.25
C ASN A 41 32.95 -17.59 -43.96
N TYR A 42 31.75 -17.90 -43.43
CA TYR A 42 30.77 -16.91 -43.03
C TYR A 42 30.91 -16.54 -41.55
N PHE A 43 30.56 -15.30 -41.24
CA PHE A 43 30.64 -14.72 -39.90
C PHE A 43 29.34 -13.95 -39.60
N GLY A 44 28.83 -14.10 -38.38
CA GLY A 44 27.83 -13.22 -37.83
C GLY A 44 28.47 -11.94 -37.27
N LYS A 45 27.81 -10.78 -37.48
CA LYS A 45 28.25 -9.48 -36.92
C LYS A 45 27.08 -8.77 -36.28
N VAL A 46 27.24 -8.38 -35.02
CA VAL A 46 26.24 -7.62 -34.25
C VAL A 46 26.95 -6.54 -33.43
N LYS A 47 26.22 -5.49 -33.09
CA LYS A 47 26.70 -4.43 -32.18
C LYS A 47 25.87 -4.50 -30.91
N ILE A 48 26.50 -4.78 -29.75
CA ILE A 48 25.87 -4.89 -28.44
C ILE A 48 26.56 -3.92 -27.50
N ASN A 49 25.82 -3.08 -26.78
CA ASN A 49 26.34 -2.10 -25.83
C ASN A 49 27.54 -1.29 -26.35
N GLY A 50 27.46 -0.89 -27.63
CA GLY A 50 28.54 -0.14 -28.29
C GLY A 50 29.68 -1.00 -28.86
N GLN A 51 29.85 -2.25 -28.43
CA GLN A 51 30.90 -3.16 -28.91
C GLN A 51 30.45 -3.95 -30.14
N LYS A 52 31.37 -4.09 -31.11
CA LYS A 52 31.16 -4.89 -32.32
C LYS A 52 31.62 -6.32 -32.05
N ILE A 53 30.69 -7.26 -32.06
CA ILE A 53 30.95 -8.70 -31.94
C ILE A 53 30.96 -9.26 -33.35
N ARG A 54 31.97 -10.08 -33.66
CA ARG A 54 32.09 -10.84 -34.91
C ARG A 54 32.51 -12.26 -34.56
N GLN A 55 31.69 -13.23 -34.96
CA GLN A 55 31.91 -14.65 -34.63
C GLN A 55 31.79 -15.50 -35.88
N SER A 56 32.69 -16.49 -36.04
CA SER A 56 32.60 -17.44 -37.14
C SER A 56 31.34 -18.30 -37.00
N LEU A 57 30.61 -18.46 -38.13
CA LEU A 57 29.51 -19.40 -38.23
C LEU A 57 29.97 -20.81 -38.62
N GLN A 58 31.29 -21.03 -38.68
CA GLN A 58 31.92 -22.34 -38.92
C GLN A 58 31.44 -23.05 -40.18
N THR A 59 31.18 -22.31 -41.24
CA THR A 59 30.70 -22.83 -42.53
C THR A 59 31.08 -21.87 -43.66
N ASP A 60 31.30 -22.45 -44.83
CA ASP A 60 31.48 -21.75 -46.09
C ASP A 60 30.23 -21.95 -47.05
N VAL A 61 29.21 -22.71 -46.55
CA VAL A 61 27.98 -22.98 -47.29
C VAL A 61 26.94 -21.91 -46.92
N TRP A 62 26.42 -21.24 -47.94
CA TRP A 62 25.44 -20.12 -47.81
C TRP A 62 24.18 -20.46 -47.01
N SER A 63 23.51 -21.56 -47.34
CA SER A 63 22.27 -21.97 -46.66
C SER A 63 22.50 -22.27 -45.17
N THR A 64 23.59 -22.98 -44.87
CA THR A 64 23.99 -23.26 -43.49
C THR A 64 24.36 -22.00 -42.73
N ALA A 65 25.01 -21.03 -43.41
CA ALA A 65 25.35 -19.74 -42.82
C ALA A 65 24.10 -18.94 -42.44
N GLN A 66 23.04 -18.97 -43.23
CA GLN A 66 21.79 -18.31 -42.91
C GLN A 66 21.08 -18.92 -41.70
N LEU A 67 21.06 -20.25 -41.58
CA LEU A 67 20.49 -20.93 -40.39
C LEU A 67 21.27 -20.58 -39.13
N ARG A 68 22.61 -20.76 -39.17
CA ARG A 68 23.48 -20.45 -38.02
C ARG A 68 23.51 -18.97 -37.69
N LEU A 69 23.26 -18.07 -38.64
CA LEU A 69 23.08 -16.64 -38.37
C LEU A 69 21.85 -16.38 -37.52
N ASN A 70 20.74 -17.08 -37.76
CA ASN A 70 19.55 -16.94 -36.96
C ASN A 70 19.78 -17.36 -35.50
N ASP A 71 20.49 -18.48 -35.30
CA ASP A 71 20.86 -18.95 -33.95
C ASP A 71 21.81 -17.96 -33.27
N PHE A 72 22.84 -17.49 -33.97
CA PHE A 72 23.75 -16.46 -33.52
C PHE A 72 23.01 -15.17 -33.12
N LEU A 73 22.07 -14.69 -33.93
CA LEU A 73 21.28 -13.50 -33.64
C LEU A 73 20.32 -13.71 -32.47
N LYS A 74 19.76 -14.90 -32.32
CA LYS A 74 18.89 -15.26 -31.19
C LYS A 74 19.68 -15.27 -29.89
N GLU A 75 20.82 -15.97 -29.84
CA GLU A 75 21.73 -16.02 -28.70
C GLU A 75 22.18 -14.62 -28.26
N HIS A 76 22.54 -13.76 -29.24
CA HIS A 76 23.00 -12.41 -28.93
C HIS A 76 21.87 -11.41 -28.66
N ARG A 77 20.62 -11.67 -29.07
CA ARG A 77 19.44 -10.93 -28.61
C ARG A 77 19.09 -11.27 -27.20
N GLU A 78 19.15 -12.55 -26.82
CA GLU A 78 18.97 -13.01 -25.44
C GLU A 78 20.06 -12.46 -24.52
N ASN A 79 21.31 -12.41 -24.97
CA ASN A 79 22.43 -11.79 -24.24
C ASN A 79 22.44 -10.26 -24.24
N ARG A 80 21.70 -9.60 -25.16
CA ARG A 80 21.59 -8.11 -25.22
C ARG A 80 20.86 -7.56 -24.00
N ASN A 81 20.09 -8.38 -23.30
CA ASN A 81 19.26 -8.02 -22.17
C ASN A 81 19.84 -8.44 -20.81
N LYS A 82 21.11 -8.84 -20.74
CA LYS A 82 21.76 -9.07 -19.44
C LYS A 82 22.24 -7.75 -18.84
N VAL A 83 21.32 -6.82 -18.63
CA VAL A 83 21.45 -5.88 -17.51
C VAL A 83 21.20 -6.74 -16.27
N ASP A 84 22.21 -6.87 -15.42
CA ASP A 84 22.07 -7.60 -14.18
C ASP A 84 20.92 -7.03 -13.36
N ALA A 85 20.06 -7.89 -12.87
CA ALA A 85 18.99 -7.44 -11.99
C ALA A 85 19.59 -6.86 -10.71
N PRO A 86 19.06 -5.76 -10.18
CA PRO A 86 19.57 -5.13 -8.98
C PRO A 86 19.42 -6.05 -7.77
N LYS A 87 20.28 -5.87 -6.78
CA LYS A 87 20.12 -6.52 -5.48
C LYS A 87 18.92 -5.95 -4.76
N PHE A 88 18.26 -6.76 -3.94
CA PHE A 88 17.12 -6.31 -3.16
C PHE A 88 17.45 -5.09 -2.27
N SER A 89 18.67 -5.06 -1.69
CA SER A 89 19.15 -3.90 -0.91
C SER A 89 19.16 -2.59 -1.70
N GLU A 90 19.58 -2.63 -2.97
CA GLU A 90 19.59 -1.45 -3.84
C GLU A 90 18.16 -0.97 -4.15
N VAL A 91 17.26 -1.93 -4.36
CA VAL A 91 15.84 -1.65 -4.59
C VAL A 91 15.15 -1.08 -3.35
N VAL A 92 15.54 -1.52 -2.16
CA VAL A 92 15.05 -0.97 -0.89
C VAL A 92 15.36 0.53 -0.80
N GLU A 93 16.56 0.95 -1.18
CA GLU A 93 16.91 2.38 -1.15
C GLU A 93 16.11 3.18 -2.19
N LEU A 94 15.88 2.64 -3.39
CA LEU A 94 14.98 3.25 -4.37
C LEU A 94 13.54 3.37 -3.83
N PHE A 95 13.04 2.34 -3.19
CA PHE A 95 11.70 2.35 -2.58
C PHE A 95 11.59 3.40 -1.47
N LYS A 96 12.60 3.56 -0.61
CA LYS A 96 12.61 4.62 0.41
C LYS A 96 12.57 6.00 -0.22
N GLN A 97 13.39 6.24 -1.25
CA GLN A 97 13.40 7.50 -2.00
C GLN A 97 12.04 7.79 -2.65
N GLU A 98 11.39 6.78 -3.26
CA GLU A 98 10.03 6.95 -3.79
C GLU A 98 9.01 7.30 -2.69
N LEU A 99 9.12 6.69 -1.50
CA LEU A 99 8.25 7.01 -0.37
C LEU A 99 8.45 8.44 0.16
N GLU A 100 9.69 8.90 0.25
CA GLU A 100 10.03 10.25 0.72
C GLU A 100 9.58 11.34 -0.27
N ASN A 101 9.63 11.04 -1.56
CA ASN A 101 9.23 11.97 -2.61
C ASN A 101 7.71 11.96 -2.90
N ASP A 102 6.96 10.98 -2.36
CA ASP A 102 5.52 10.89 -2.59
C ASP A 102 4.74 11.75 -1.60
N THR A 103 4.42 12.97 -2.03
CA THR A 103 3.63 13.95 -1.26
C THR A 103 2.18 13.52 -1.02
N THR A 104 1.70 12.45 -1.67
CA THR A 104 0.32 11.96 -1.52
C THR A 104 0.18 11.03 -0.33
N ILE A 105 1.28 10.48 0.18
CA ILE A 105 1.29 9.52 1.30
C ILE A 105 1.48 10.27 2.62
N LYS A 106 0.57 10.01 3.56
CA LYS A 106 0.69 10.61 4.91
C LYS A 106 1.93 10.08 5.65
N PRO A 107 2.64 10.92 6.44
CA PRO A 107 3.87 10.55 7.16
C PRO A 107 3.74 9.25 7.96
N ARG A 108 2.64 9.07 8.69
CA ARG A 108 2.38 7.84 9.47
C ARG A 108 2.27 6.58 8.60
N SER A 109 1.84 6.71 7.34
CA SER A 109 1.80 5.58 6.42
C SER A 109 3.18 5.22 5.91
N ILE A 110 4.07 6.20 5.76
CA ILE A 110 5.49 6.01 5.42
C ILE A 110 6.17 5.28 6.58
N GLU A 111 6.05 5.78 7.81
CA GLU A 111 6.59 5.13 9.03
C GLU A 111 6.16 3.67 9.13
N TYR A 112 4.89 3.40 8.89
CA TYR A 112 4.35 2.05 8.97
C TYR A 112 4.91 1.12 7.88
N ARG A 113 5.14 1.62 6.66
CA ARG A 113 5.81 0.86 5.60
C ARG A 113 7.27 0.58 5.94
N LEU A 114 7.96 1.54 6.56
CA LEU A 114 9.33 1.33 7.04
C LEU A 114 9.40 0.27 8.15
N LEU A 115 8.42 0.26 9.08
CA LEU A 115 8.29 -0.83 10.08
C LEU A 115 8.04 -2.20 9.42
N CYS A 116 7.21 -2.27 8.39
CA CYS A 116 7.02 -3.50 7.62
C CYS A 116 8.32 -3.92 6.91
N LEU A 117 9.08 -2.98 6.37
CA LEU A 117 10.37 -3.23 5.74
C LEU A 117 11.40 -3.76 6.75
N GLN A 118 11.48 -3.18 7.94
CA GLN A 118 12.30 -3.68 9.04
C GLN A 118 11.90 -5.11 9.44
N LYS A 119 10.58 -5.41 9.44
CA LYS A 119 10.09 -6.77 9.71
C LYS A 119 10.52 -7.75 8.63
N ILE A 120 10.52 -7.36 7.36
CA ILE A 120 11.06 -8.19 6.27
C ILE A 120 12.56 -8.46 6.51
N GLN A 121 13.34 -7.42 6.82
CA GLN A 121 14.76 -7.54 7.07
C GLN A 121 15.10 -8.49 8.21
N THR A 122 14.37 -8.40 9.32
CA THR A 122 14.60 -9.25 10.50
C THR A 122 14.13 -10.69 10.30
N SER A 123 13.12 -10.91 9.45
CA SER A 123 12.57 -12.25 9.20
C SER A 123 13.17 -12.97 7.99
N TRP A 124 13.84 -12.23 7.10
CA TRP A 124 14.51 -12.77 5.90
C TRP A 124 15.78 -11.95 5.57
N PRO A 125 16.83 -12.04 6.41
CA PRO A 125 18.04 -11.22 6.23
C PRO A 125 18.79 -11.53 4.93
N GLU A 126 18.75 -12.77 4.44
CA GLU A 126 19.43 -13.20 3.21
C GLU A 126 18.88 -12.46 1.98
N LEU A 127 17.60 -12.10 1.98
CA LEU A 127 16.93 -11.38 0.89
C LEU A 127 17.69 -10.11 0.47
N TRP A 128 18.31 -9.40 1.43
CA TRP A 128 19.07 -8.17 1.15
C TRP A 128 20.22 -8.34 0.19
N ARG A 129 20.79 -9.55 0.13
CA ARG A 129 21.93 -9.88 -0.73
C ARG A 129 21.51 -10.52 -2.06
N MET A 130 20.26 -10.93 -2.17
CA MET A 130 19.73 -11.60 -3.37
C MET A 130 19.50 -10.59 -4.49
N ARG A 131 19.73 -11.02 -5.72
CA ARG A 131 19.32 -10.29 -6.91
C ARG A 131 17.83 -10.54 -7.15
N LEU A 132 17.11 -9.56 -7.69
CA LEU A 132 15.66 -9.70 -7.92
C LEU A 132 15.29 -10.88 -8.82
N ASP A 133 16.12 -11.19 -9.83
CA ASP A 133 15.92 -12.29 -10.77
C ASP A 133 16.20 -13.68 -10.18
N THR A 134 16.81 -13.75 -9.00
CA THR A 134 17.08 -15.01 -8.29
C THR A 134 16.05 -15.34 -7.22
N ILE A 135 15.20 -14.37 -6.85
CA ILE A 135 14.14 -14.58 -5.84
C ILE A 135 13.03 -15.43 -6.45
N THR A 136 12.71 -16.55 -5.82
CA THR A 136 11.70 -17.48 -6.31
C THR A 136 10.37 -17.37 -5.55
N ALA A 137 9.27 -17.73 -6.23
CA ALA A 137 7.95 -17.80 -5.59
C ALA A 137 7.92 -18.83 -4.44
N LYS A 138 8.75 -19.89 -4.52
CA LYS A 138 8.88 -20.90 -3.48
C LYS A 138 9.48 -20.30 -2.20
N GLU A 139 10.60 -19.58 -2.31
CA GLU A 139 11.22 -18.90 -1.17
C GLU A 139 10.30 -17.87 -0.53
N CYS A 140 9.58 -17.10 -1.36
CA CYS A 140 8.56 -16.20 -0.86
C CYS A 140 7.48 -16.93 -0.05
N LYS A 141 6.97 -18.07 -0.55
CA LYS A 141 5.96 -18.90 0.15
C LYS A 141 6.49 -19.45 1.47
N GLU A 142 7.72 -19.96 1.50
CA GLU A 142 8.38 -20.49 2.70
C GLU A 142 8.56 -19.39 3.76
N TRP A 143 9.06 -18.22 3.35
CA TRP A 143 9.14 -17.04 4.23
C TRP A 143 7.76 -16.64 4.76
N GLY A 144 6.76 -16.53 3.88
CA GLY A 144 5.40 -16.16 4.26
C GLY A 144 4.78 -17.12 5.27
N ALA A 145 5.00 -18.42 5.11
CA ALA A 145 4.51 -19.44 6.04
C ALA A 145 5.15 -19.29 7.45
N LYS A 146 6.47 -19.09 7.51
CA LYS A 146 7.20 -18.86 8.77
C LYS A 146 6.73 -17.57 9.46
N LEU A 147 6.60 -16.48 8.69
CA LEU A 147 6.21 -15.17 9.24
C LEU A 147 4.79 -15.17 9.79
N ASN A 148 3.85 -15.82 9.10
CA ASN A 148 2.43 -15.85 9.47
C ASN A 148 2.18 -16.50 10.84
N GLY A 149 3.00 -17.48 11.25
CA GLY A 149 2.88 -18.15 12.55
C GLY A 149 3.26 -17.27 13.75
N GLY A 150 4.00 -16.17 13.54
CA GLY A 150 4.59 -15.35 14.61
C GLY A 150 4.02 -13.94 14.75
N ILE A 151 3.08 -13.51 13.90
CA ILE A 151 2.54 -12.14 13.91
C ILE A 151 1.05 -12.09 13.61
N ALA A 152 0.40 -10.98 13.98
CA ALA A 152 -1.02 -10.77 13.68
C ALA A 152 -1.29 -10.72 12.17
N SER A 153 -2.39 -11.34 11.72
CA SER A 153 -2.78 -11.45 10.30
C SER A 153 -2.79 -10.13 9.55
N HIS A 154 -3.21 -9.04 10.21
CA HIS A 154 -3.22 -7.71 9.57
C HIS A 154 -1.81 -7.19 9.32
N TYR A 155 -0.90 -7.37 10.29
CA TYR A 155 0.50 -6.98 10.15
C TYR A 155 1.21 -7.84 9.10
N PHE A 156 0.94 -9.14 9.06
CA PHE A 156 1.40 -10.02 7.99
C PHE A 156 1.00 -9.51 6.60
N ASN A 157 -0.30 -9.21 6.41
CA ASN A 157 -0.81 -8.74 5.12
C ASN A 157 -0.19 -7.42 4.66
N ASN A 158 0.13 -6.52 5.60
CA ASN A 158 0.79 -5.25 5.29
C ASN A 158 2.28 -5.46 4.99
N THR A 159 2.96 -6.33 5.73
CA THR A 159 4.36 -6.70 5.48
C THR A 159 4.52 -7.37 4.11
N LEU A 160 3.60 -8.28 3.75
CA LEU A 160 3.53 -8.87 2.41
C LEU A 160 3.28 -7.81 1.33
N GLY A 161 2.37 -6.87 1.60
CA GLY A 161 2.11 -5.75 0.69
C GLY A 161 3.35 -4.89 0.44
N THR A 162 4.12 -4.62 1.49
CA THR A 162 5.40 -3.88 1.39
C THR A 162 6.45 -4.66 0.60
N LEU A 163 6.60 -5.97 0.82
CA LEU A 163 7.51 -6.81 0.03
C LEU A 163 7.19 -6.72 -1.47
N ARG A 164 5.92 -6.84 -1.83
CA ARG A 164 5.48 -6.71 -3.23
C ARG A 164 5.82 -5.35 -3.81
N GLN A 165 5.54 -4.27 -3.08
CA GLN A 165 5.83 -2.91 -3.54
C GLN A 165 7.31 -2.69 -3.78
N VAL A 166 8.19 -3.17 -2.89
CA VAL A 166 9.64 -3.08 -3.06
C VAL A 166 10.08 -3.80 -4.34
N ILE A 167 9.63 -5.04 -4.52
CA ILE A 167 9.97 -5.81 -5.73
C ILE A 167 9.45 -5.13 -6.99
N ASP A 168 8.21 -4.61 -6.99
CA ASP A 168 7.61 -3.90 -8.13
C ASP A 168 8.40 -2.64 -8.51
N VAL A 169 8.91 -1.88 -7.53
CA VAL A 169 9.81 -0.74 -7.77
C VAL A 169 11.08 -1.20 -8.49
N GLY A 170 11.70 -2.27 -8.01
CA GLY A 170 12.90 -2.83 -8.64
C GLY A 170 12.65 -3.35 -10.05
N LEU A 171 11.54 -4.03 -10.29
CA LEU A 171 11.15 -4.51 -11.61
C LEU A 171 10.94 -3.35 -12.60
N LYS A 172 10.28 -2.28 -12.15
CA LYS A 172 10.10 -1.06 -12.97
C LYS A 172 11.42 -0.40 -13.31
N ALA A 173 12.32 -0.25 -12.34
CA ALA A 173 13.64 0.32 -12.54
C ALA A 173 14.50 -0.56 -13.48
N HIS A 174 14.50 -1.86 -13.28
CA HIS A 174 15.22 -2.82 -14.12
C HIS A 174 14.74 -2.78 -15.58
N LYS A 175 13.42 -2.76 -15.79
CA LYS A 175 12.81 -2.61 -17.13
C LYS A 175 13.21 -1.29 -17.80
N ARG A 176 13.21 -0.17 -17.08
CA ARG A 176 13.62 1.15 -17.61
C ARG A 176 15.08 1.13 -18.08
N ASN A 177 15.94 0.39 -17.39
CA ASN A 177 17.35 0.23 -17.73
C ASN A 177 17.61 -0.82 -18.83
N GLY A 178 16.55 -1.34 -19.47
CA GLY A 178 16.66 -2.32 -20.56
C GLY A 178 16.86 -3.76 -20.10
N GLY A 179 16.62 -4.05 -18.82
CA GLY A 179 16.68 -5.38 -18.27
C GLY A 179 15.53 -6.29 -18.71
N ALA A 180 15.69 -7.58 -18.49
CA ALA A 180 14.67 -8.60 -18.79
C ALA A 180 13.40 -8.37 -17.94
N ILE A 181 12.24 -8.65 -18.52
CA ILE A 181 10.96 -8.57 -17.81
C ILE A 181 10.71 -9.92 -17.14
N PHE A 182 10.48 -9.90 -15.83
CA PHE A 182 10.02 -11.06 -15.06
C PHE A 182 8.91 -10.66 -14.08
N GLU A 183 8.13 -11.62 -13.64
CA GLU A 183 7.01 -11.40 -12.74
C GLU A 183 7.47 -11.25 -11.29
N ASN A 184 6.67 -10.54 -10.50
CA ASN A 184 6.93 -10.40 -9.06
C ASN A 184 6.75 -11.76 -8.36
N PRO A 185 7.81 -12.38 -7.81
CA PRO A 185 7.73 -13.71 -7.19
C PRO A 185 6.83 -13.73 -5.94
N ALA A 186 6.61 -12.58 -5.30
CA ALA A 186 5.71 -12.46 -4.16
C ALA A 186 4.22 -12.29 -4.57
N ALA A 187 3.90 -12.17 -5.87
CA ALA A 187 2.54 -11.97 -6.33
C ALA A 187 1.62 -13.15 -5.98
N GLU A 188 2.14 -14.37 -6.03
CA GLU A 188 1.38 -15.59 -5.73
C GLU A 188 1.05 -15.78 -4.24
N LEU A 189 1.75 -15.12 -3.32
CA LEU A 189 1.42 -15.23 -1.90
C LEU A 189 0.03 -14.64 -1.63
N LYS A 190 -0.87 -15.44 -1.10
CA LYS A 190 -2.21 -14.95 -0.74
C LYS A 190 -2.19 -14.23 0.60
N ARG A 191 -2.97 -13.17 0.71
CA ARG A 191 -3.26 -12.54 2.00
C ARG A 191 -4.00 -13.52 2.89
N VAL A 192 -3.68 -13.53 4.18
CA VAL A 192 -4.41 -14.34 5.15
C VAL A 192 -5.71 -13.63 5.54
N ARG A 193 -6.73 -14.43 5.84
CA ARG A 193 -8.01 -13.90 6.31
C ARG A 193 -7.82 -13.26 7.68
N VAL A 194 -8.19 -12.00 7.80
CA VAL A 194 -8.23 -11.31 9.10
C VAL A 194 -9.56 -11.67 9.77
N LYS A 195 -9.49 -12.28 10.95
CA LYS A 195 -10.68 -12.52 11.76
C LYS A 195 -11.26 -11.17 12.20
N GLN A 196 -12.54 -10.97 11.98
CA GLN A 196 -13.24 -9.81 12.48
C GLN A 196 -13.29 -9.92 14.02
N LYS A 197 -12.99 -8.80 14.71
CA LYS A 197 -13.10 -8.74 16.16
C LYS A 197 -14.58 -8.83 16.54
N ASP A 198 -14.93 -9.71 17.42
CA ASP A 198 -16.24 -9.70 18.06
C ASP A 198 -16.37 -8.41 18.87
N LEU A 199 -17.40 -7.61 18.58
CA LEU A 199 -17.59 -6.28 19.13
C LEU A 199 -18.42 -6.40 20.41
N GLN A 200 -17.74 -6.43 21.55
CA GLN A 200 -18.39 -6.44 22.87
C GLN A 200 -18.44 -5.01 23.42
N LEU A 201 -19.58 -4.35 23.25
CA LEU A 201 -19.79 -2.99 23.71
C LEU A 201 -20.48 -3.00 25.10
N PRO A 202 -20.18 -2.01 25.96
CA PRO A 202 -20.80 -1.92 27.28
C PRO A 202 -22.25 -1.48 27.19
N GLU A 203 -23.10 -2.04 28.04
CA GLU A 203 -24.43 -1.54 28.31
C GLU A 203 -24.38 -0.15 28.96
N PRO A 204 -25.46 0.65 28.92
CA PRO A 204 -25.49 2.00 29.49
C PRO A 204 -25.05 2.06 30.96
N SER A 205 -25.48 1.09 31.79
CA SER A 205 -25.09 1.00 33.20
C SER A 205 -23.60 0.74 33.39
N HIS A 206 -23.02 -0.17 32.57
CA HIS A 206 -21.60 -0.45 32.58
C HIS A 206 -20.77 0.75 32.10
N PHE A 207 -21.24 1.48 31.08
CA PHE A 207 -20.57 2.68 30.63
C PHE A 207 -20.57 3.79 31.71
N LYS A 208 -21.68 3.97 32.40
CA LYS A 208 -21.76 4.90 33.56
C LYS A 208 -20.76 4.53 34.64
N GLY A 209 -20.71 3.25 35.03
CA GLY A 209 -19.73 2.73 36.00
C GLY A 209 -18.29 2.90 35.53
N LEU A 210 -18.01 2.77 34.22
CA LEU A 210 -16.70 3.01 33.63
C LEU A 210 -16.27 4.48 33.80
N ILE A 211 -17.13 5.43 33.50
CA ILE A 211 -16.86 6.86 33.65
C ILE A 211 -16.63 7.23 35.12
N GLU A 212 -17.41 6.68 36.02
CA GLU A 212 -17.30 6.89 37.45
C GLU A 212 -15.97 6.33 38.01
N ASN A 213 -15.60 5.11 37.60
CA ASN A 213 -14.31 4.51 37.94
C ASN A 213 -13.12 5.34 37.41
N LEU A 214 -13.18 5.81 36.17
CA LEU A 214 -12.14 6.68 35.59
C LEU A 214 -11.95 7.96 36.38
N ARG A 215 -13.05 8.57 36.86
CA ARG A 215 -13.00 9.82 37.64
C ARG A 215 -12.40 9.62 39.01
N THR A 216 -12.71 8.52 39.67
CA THR A 216 -12.29 8.26 41.05
C THR A 216 -10.91 7.60 41.14
N ASN A 217 -10.62 6.63 40.27
CA ASN A 217 -9.46 5.75 40.40
C ASN A 217 -8.25 6.11 39.50
N SER A 218 -8.35 7.16 38.70
CA SER A 218 -7.24 7.58 37.82
C SER A 218 -6.42 8.76 38.38
N GLY A 219 -6.48 9.02 39.67
CA GLY A 219 -5.73 10.09 40.36
C GLY A 219 -6.04 11.49 39.79
N ALA A 220 -5.07 12.39 39.84
CA ALA A 220 -5.23 13.80 39.40
C ALA A 220 -5.67 13.95 37.92
N TRP A 221 -5.50 12.94 37.12
CA TRP A 221 -5.87 12.92 35.69
C TRP A 221 -7.25 12.29 35.43
N GLY A 222 -7.87 11.69 36.44
CA GLY A 222 -9.12 10.92 36.30
C GLY A 222 -10.23 11.72 35.63
N GLY A 223 -10.49 12.91 36.09
CA GLY A 223 -11.50 13.78 35.48
C GLY A 223 -11.20 14.14 34.01
N ARG A 224 -9.95 14.35 33.65
CA ARG A 224 -9.54 14.68 32.27
C ARG A 224 -9.60 13.48 31.35
N VAL A 225 -9.29 12.29 31.87
CA VAL A 225 -9.38 11.03 31.10
C VAL A 225 -10.83 10.63 30.89
N SER A 226 -11.68 10.76 31.91
CA SER A 226 -13.11 10.51 31.76
C SER A 226 -13.76 11.45 30.74
N ASP A 227 -13.40 12.75 30.76
CA ASP A 227 -13.87 13.73 29.79
C ASP A 227 -13.49 13.34 28.36
N LEU A 228 -12.27 12.84 28.14
CA LEU A 228 -11.84 12.34 26.82
C LEU A 228 -12.66 11.10 26.39
N VAL A 229 -12.89 10.15 27.31
CA VAL A 229 -13.68 8.93 27.01
C VAL A 229 -15.12 9.28 26.68
N GLU A 230 -15.76 10.18 27.44
CA GLU A 230 -17.09 10.70 27.16
C GLU A 230 -17.14 11.41 25.80
N PHE A 231 -16.18 12.30 25.52
CA PHE A 231 -16.11 13.05 24.27
C PHE A 231 -15.99 12.12 23.05
N LEU A 232 -15.16 11.07 23.14
CA LEU A 232 -15.03 10.07 22.08
C LEU A 232 -16.31 9.28 21.89
N THR A 233 -16.98 8.93 22.98
CA THR A 233 -18.22 8.14 22.95
C THR A 233 -19.38 8.94 22.41
N TYR A 234 -19.52 10.21 22.80
CA TYR A 234 -20.65 11.06 22.39
C TYR A 234 -20.46 11.74 21.04
N GLY A 235 -19.21 11.81 20.54
CA GLY A 235 -18.89 12.44 19.25
C GLY A 235 -18.48 11.49 18.13
N GLY A 236 -18.18 10.23 18.46
CA GLY A 236 -17.77 9.23 17.46
C GLY A 236 -16.49 9.58 16.68
N MET A 237 -15.65 10.46 17.20
CA MET A 237 -14.44 10.96 16.52
C MET A 237 -13.26 10.02 16.70
N ARG A 238 -12.29 10.09 15.76
CA ARG A 238 -10.99 9.41 15.90
C ARG A 238 -10.13 10.19 16.88
N ILE A 239 -9.55 9.51 17.89
CA ILE A 239 -8.81 10.19 18.94
C ILE A 239 -7.66 11.04 18.41
N HIS A 240 -6.67 10.45 17.73
CA HIS A 240 -5.41 11.14 17.39
C HIS A 240 -5.51 12.13 16.23
N SER A 241 -6.38 11.85 15.26
CA SER A 241 -6.51 12.69 14.05
C SER A 241 -7.68 13.67 14.09
N GLU A 242 -8.55 13.62 15.13
CA GLU A 242 -9.76 14.43 15.17
C GLU A 242 -10.04 14.97 16.58
N ALA A 243 -10.44 14.13 17.55
CA ALA A 243 -10.99 14.56 18.84
C ALA A 243 -10.04 15.46 19.64
N VAL A 244 -8.74 15.10 19.74
CA VAL A 244 -7.74 15.89 20.49
C VAL A 244 -7.42 17.24 19.86
N TRP A 245 -7.92 17.51 18.67
CA TRP A 245 -7.70 18.74 17.93
C TRP A 245 -8.91 19.66 17.93
N VAL A 246 -10.09 19.18 18.43
CA VAL A 246 -11.27 20.02 18.52
C VAL A 246 -11.03 21.14 19.51
N ALA A 247 -11.30 22.37 19.06
CA ALA A 247 -11.18 23.58 19.83
C ALA A 247 -12.58 24.17 20.16
N TRP A 248 -12.63 25.09 21.11
CA TRP A 248 -13.88 25.76 21.46
C TRP A 248 -14.47 26.55 20.30
N GLU A 249 -13.63 27.05 19.40
CA GLU A 249 -13.99 27.76 18.17
C GLU A 249 -14.66 26.84 17.13
N ASP A 250 -14.53 25.52 17.30
CA ASP A 250 -15.20 24.53 16.43
C ASP A 250 -16.62 24.18 16.92
N ILE A 251 -17.04 24.71 18.07
CA ILE A 251 -18.37 24.46 18.62
C ILE A 251 -19.36 25.52 18.11
N ASP A 252 -20.24 25.12 17.20
CA ASP A 252 -21.36 25.94 16.75
C ASP A 252 -22.57 25.68 17.66
N TRP A 253 -22.69 26.48 18.73
CA TRP A 253 -23.75 26.38 19.71
C TRP A 253 -25.15 26.70 19.10
N GLN A 254 -25.17 27.57 18.11
CA GLN A 254 -26.39 27.99 17.48
C GLN A 254 -27.00 26.88 16.62
N ARG A 255 -26.16 26.17 15.85
CA ARG A 255 -26.56 25.04 15.01
C ARG A 255 -26.45 23.70 15.73
N LYS A 256 -26.04 23.70 16.97
CA LYS A 256 -25.78 22.48 17.78
C LYS A 256 -24.91 21.46 17.05
N GLN A 257 -23.72 21.88 16.58
CA GLN A 257 -22.80 20.99 15.86
C GLN A 257 -21.35 21.28 16.17
N ILE A 258 -20.52 20.24 16.06
CA ILE A 258 -19.07 20.32 16.18
C ILE A 258 -18.46 20.24 14.77
N ILE A 259 -17.58 21.17 14.43
CA ILE A 259 -16.84 21.20 13.18
C ILE A 259 -15.57 20.38 13.37
N VAL A 260 -15.45 19.22 12.74
CA VAL A 260 -14.28 18.34 12.84
C VAL A 260 -13.32 18.65 11.71
N ARG A 261 -12.28 19.44 12.00
CA ARG A 261 -11.23 19.84 11.04
C ARG A 261 -10.08 18.86 11.00
N GLY A 262 -9.81 18.19 12.12
CA GLY A 262 -8.70 17.27 12.30
C GLY A 262 -7.41 17.98 12.72
N ASP A 263 -6.30 17.24 12.60
CA ASP A 263 -4.96 17.70 12.88
C ASP A 263 -4.59 18.91 11.98
N PRO A 264 -4.08 20.02 12.49
CA PRO A 264 -3.74 21.19 11.70
C PRO A 264 -2.76 20.95 10.55
N GLU A 265 -1.83 20.00 10.71
CA GLU A 265 -0.81 19.69 9.72
C GLU A 265 -1.28 18.62 8.73
N THR A 266 -1.92 17.54 9.23
CA THR A 266 -2.27 16.37 8.41
C THR A 266 -3.76 16.25 8.10
N GLY A 267 -4.59 17.10 8.70
CA GLY A 267 -6.04 17.06 8.55
C GLY A 267 -6.69 15.81 9.14
N THR A 268 -7.92 15.56 8.76
CA THR A 268 -8.61 14.30 9.07
C THR A 268 -8.01 13.13 8.26
N LYS A 269 -8.31 11.89 8.62
CA LYS A 269 -7.85 10.71 7.86
C LYS A 269 -8.19 10.80 6.36
N ASN A 270 -9.34 11.39 6.05
CA ASN A 270 -9.86 11.50 4.68
C ASN A 270 -9.69 12.89 4.07
N SER A 271 -8.99 13.81 4.77
CA SER A 271 -8.78 15.21 4.38
C SER A 271 -10.07 16.01 4.16
N GLU A 272 -11.16 15.63 4.83
CA GLU A 272 -12.45 16.28 4.73
C GLU A 272 -12.89 16.86 6.09
N ILE A 273 -13.39 18.08 6.06
CA ILE A 273 -14.04 18.70 7.21
C ILE A 273 -15.49 18.19 7.26
N ARG A 274 -15.93 17.79 8.44
CA ARG A 274 -17.31 17.35 8.65
C ARG A 274 -17.95 17.98 9.87
N ARG A 275 -19.25 17.90 9.94
CA ARG A 275 -20.04 18.37 11.07
C ARG A 275 -20.68 17.18 11.78
N VAL A 276 -20.55 17.15 13.10
CA VAL A 276 -21.15 16.13 13.96
C VAL A 276 -22.14 16.85 14.87
N PRO A 277 -23.40 16.40 14.99
CA PRO A 277 -24.37 17.05 15.86
C PRO A 277 -23.94 16.95 17.32
N ILE A 278 -24.24 17.96 18.09
CA ILE A 278 -24.11 17.93 19.54
C ILE A 278 -25.31 17.17 20.09
N LEU A 279 -25.11 15.92 20.44
CA LEU A 279 -26.10 15.08 21.09
C LEU A 279 -26.32 15.57 22.55
N PRO A 280 -27.45 15.25 23.21
CA PRO A 280 -27.73 15.72 24.57
C PRO A 280 -26.61 15.46 25.57
N ASP A 281 -26.03 14.25 25.60
CA ASP A 281 -24.91 13.91 26.50
C ASP A 281 -23.63 14.69 26.16
N MET A 282 -23.41 15.00 24.88
CA MET A 282 -22.28 15.85 24.47
C MET A 282 -22.52 17.31 24.91
N GLU A 283 -23.74 17.82 24.84
CA GLU A 283 -24.08 19.16 25.31
C GLU A 283 -23.81 19.32 26.81
N VAL A 284 -24.25 18.34 27.61
CA VAL A 284 -23.97 18.27 29.05
C VAL A 284 -22.45 18.23 29.33
N LEU A 285 -21.70 17.41 28.58
CA LEU A 285 -20.24 17.35 28.71
C LEU A 285 -19.57 18.69 28.39
N LEU A 286 -19.91 19.30 27.26
CA LEU A 286 -19.33 20.57 26.82
C LEU A 286 -19.63 21.71 27.78
N THR A 287 -20.87 21.79 28.29
CA THR A 287 -21.28 22.77 29.32
C THR A 287 -20.45 22.58 30.59
N ARG A 288 -20.35 21.34 31.09
CA ARG A 288 -19.53 21.03 32.27
C ARG A 288 -18.07 21.40 32.08
N LEU A 289 -17.49 21.17 30.89
CA LEU A 289 -16.11 21.52 30.59
C LEU A 289 -15.90 23.03 30.50
N LYS A 290 -16.87 23.77 29.97
CA LYS A 290 -16.84 25.22 29.85
C LYS A 290 -16.93 25.89 31.21
N ASP A 291 -17.75 25.37 32.13
CA ASP A 291 -18.02 25.95 33.44
C ASP A 291 -16.98 25.56 34.48
N LYS A 292 -15.96 24.76 34.13
CA LYS A 292 -14.87 24.44 35.04
C LYS A 292 -14.09 25.73 35.41
N PRO A 293 -13.80 25.94 36.71
CA PRO A 293 -12.99 27.07 37.14
C PRO A 293 -11.64 27.15 36.41
N GLY A 294 -11.30 28.33 35.91
CA GLY A 294 -10.07 28.55 35.13
C GLY A 294 -10.09 28.09 33.68
N THR A 295 -11.22 27.61 33.18
CA THR A 295 -11.37 27.33 31.76
C THR A 295 -11.51 28.61 30.97
N VAL A 296 -10.60 28.85 30.04
CA VAL A 296 -10.74 29.86 29.00
C VAL A 296 -11.39 29.15 27.80
N ALA A 297 -12.55 29.62 27.33
CA ALA A 297 -13.29 28.99 26.23
C ALA A 297 -12.64 29.27 24.85
N THR A 298 -11.32 29.10 24.77
CA THR A 298 -10.50 29.23 23.56
C THR A 298 -9.50 28.08 23.47
N GLY A 299 -9.14 27.71 22.26
CA GLY A 299 -8.21 26.62 22.00
C GLY A 299 -8.81 25.25 22.28
N ARG A 300 -7.94 24.26 22.52
CA ARG A 300 -8.36 22.84 22.63
C ARG A 300 -9.24 22.58 23.85
N ILE A 301 -10.32 21.85 23.62
CA ILE A 301 -11.27 21.44 24.66
C ILE A 301 -10.64 20.37 25.57
N LEU A 302 -9.94 19.38 24.98
CA LEU A 302 -9.42 18.24 25.70
C LEU A 302 -7.96 18.47 26.11
N GLN A 303 -7.66 18.24 27.38
CA GLN A 303 -6.33 18.44 27.98
C GLN A 303 -5.44 17.20 27.92
N VAL A 304 -6.01 16.01 27.64
CA VAL A 304 -5.28 14.74 27.49
C VAL A 304 -5.45 14.21 26.06
N ARG A 305 -4.42 13.52 25.58
CA ARG A 305 -4.37 13.03 24.19
C ARG A 305 -4.48 11.52 24.06
N ASP A 306 -4.47 10.80 25.17
CA ASP A 306 -4.59 9.34 25.21
C ASP A 306 -5.25 8.89 26.51
N CYS A 307 -6.04 7.83 26.43
CA CYS A 307 -6.67 7.19 27.60
C CYS A 307 -6.48 5.66 27.57
N LYS A 308 -5.63 5.12 26.68
CA LYS A 308 -5.51 3.68 26.43
C LYS A 308 -5.24 2.84 27.67
N GLN A 309 -4.28 3.28 28.49
CA GLN A 309 -3.91 2.52 29.71
C GLN A 309 -4.96 2.66 30.81
N ALA A 310 -5.45 3.88 31.06
CA ALA A 310 -6.49 4.12 32.05
C ALA A 310 -7.80 3.42 31.69
N LEU A 311 -8.21 3.49 30.42
CA LEU A 311 -9.40 2.80 29.90
C LEU A 311 -9.28 1.27 30.09
N ALA A 312 -8.12 0.70 29.74
CA ALA A 312 -7.90 -0.74 29.91
C ALA A 312 -7.94 -1.20 31.39
N ARG A 313 -7.38 -0.39 32.29
CA ARG A 313 -7.42 -0.64 33.73
C ARG A 313 -8.85 -0.55 34.27
N ALA A 314 -9.56 0.54 33.96
CA ALA A 314 -10.93 0.75 34.39
C ALA A 314 -11.87 -0.37 33.91
N CYS A 315 -11.76 -0.81 32.62
CA CYS A 315 -12.52 -1.96 32.13
C CYS A 315 -12.27 -3.24 32.97
N LYS A 316 -11.00 -3.48 33.32
CA LYS A 316 -10.65 -4.65 34.16
C LYS A 316 -11.26 -4.52 35.57
N GLU A 317 -11.21 -3.35 36.19
CA GLU A 317 -11.72 -3.11 37.54
C GLU A 317 -13.22 -3.27 37.63
N ILE A 318 -13.99 -2.88 36.62
CA ILE A 318 -15.45 -3.06 36.60
C ILE A 318 -15.92 -4.36 35.93
N GLY A 319 -14.98 -5.25 35.55
CA GLY A 319 -15.30 -6.58 35.04
C GLY A 319 -15.86 -6.63 33.62
N ILE A 320 -15.61 -5.60 32.77
CA ILE A 320 -16.05 -5.61 31.36
C ILE A 320 -14.90 -5.93 30.40
N SER A 321 -15.26 -6.33 29.19
CA SER A 321 -14.29 -6.54 28.11
C SER A 321 -13.48 -5.28 27.84
N LYS A 322 -12.17 -5.46 27.58
CA LYS A 322 -11.25 -4.37 27.28
C LYS A 322 -11.71 -3.56 26.06
N LEU A 323 -11.96 -2.28 26.29
CA LEU A 323 -12.28 -1.31 25.25
C LEU A 323 -11.03 -0.61 24.72
N THR A 324 -11.08 -0.28 23.44
CA THR A 324 -10.13 0.61 22.75
C THR A 324 -10.80 1.92 22.39
N HIS A 325 -10.03 2.93 22.01
CA HIS A 325 -10.58 4.18 21.47
C HIS A 325 -11.52 3.95 20.28
N HIS A 326 -11.26 2.91 19.49
CA HIS A 326 -12.10 2.59 18.35
C HIS A 326 -13.42 1.95 18.77
N ASP A 327 -13.42 1.18 19.86
CA ASP A 327 -14.65 0.60 20.43
C ASP A 327 -15.58 1.71 21.00
N LEU A 328 -15.05 2.83 21.53
CA LEU A 328 -15.87 3.98 21.92
C LEU A 328 -16.55 4.62 20.70
N ARG A 329 -15.87 4.70 19.58
CA ARG A 329 -16.47 5.16 18.33
C ARG A 329 -17.51 4.17 17.78
N HIS A 330 -17.30 2.87 17.96
CA HIS A 330 -18.30 1.85 17.67
C HIS A 330 -19.52 2.02 18.58
N LEU A 331 -19.30 2.31 19.86
CA LEU A 331 -20.39 2.57 20.82
C LEU A 331 -21.25 3.74 20.38
N PHE A 332 -20.66 4.87 19.95
CA PHE A 332 -21.39 5.99 19.35
C PHE A 332 -22.28 5.52 18.19
N ALA A 333 -21.69 4.82 17.21
CA ALA A 333 -22.42 4.37 16.04
C ALA A 333 -23.59 3.44 16.41
N THR A 334 -23.34 2.47 17.30
CA THR A 334 -24.35 1.52 17.78
C THR A 334 -25.50 2.25 18.47
N ARG A 335 -25.21 3.15 19.41
CA ARG A 335 -26.25 3.92 20.11
C ARG A 335 -27.09 4.82 19.20
N CYS A 336 -26.44 5.46 18.20
CA CYS A 336 -27.18 6.23 17.19
C CYS A 336 -28.14 5.35 16.38
N ILE A 337 -27.69 4.16 15.95
CA ILE A 337 -28.51 3.25 15.15
C ILE A 337 -29.65 2.66 15.99
N GLU A 338 -29.39 2.25 17.22
CA GLU A 338 -30.38 1.76 18.18
C GLU A 338 -31.45 2.85 18.48
N SER A 339 -31.04 4.12 18.50
CA SER A 339 -31.94 5.26 18.65
C SER A 339 -32.71 5.64 17.37
N GLY A 340 -32.55 4.86 16.28
CA GLY A 340 -33.30 5.04 15.04
C GLY A 340 -32.64 5.92 13.99
N VAL A 341 -31.41 6.39 14.21
CA VAL A 341 -30.67 7.16 13.18
C VAL A 341 -30.28 6.22 12.04
N ASP A 342 -30.54 6.64 10.81
CA ASP A 342 -30.22 5.85 9.63
C ASP A 342 -28.70 5.68 9.43
N ILE A 343 -28.28 4.55 8.85
CA ILE A 343 -26.86 4.20 8.66
C ILE A 343 -26.12 5.23 7.77
N PRO A 344 -26.66 5.75 6.66
CA PRO A 344 -26.03 6.81 5.89
C PRO A 344 -25.73 8.07 6.71
N THR A 345 -26.64 8.49 7.57
CA THR A 345 -26.44 9.65 8.46
C THR A 345 -25.34 9.38 9.48
N VAL A 346 -25.37 8.23 10.18
CA VAL A 346 -24.30 7.83 11.11
C VAL A 346 -22.96 7.75 10.37
N SER A 347 -22.93 7.17 9.19
CA SER A 347 -21.73 7.07 8.36
C SER A 347 -21.12 8.44 8.03
N ARG A 348 -21.96 9.42 7.71
CA ARG A 348 -21.57 10.82 7.46
C ARG A 348 -20.97 11.47 8.70
N TRP A 349 -21.60 11.29 9.88
CA TRP A 349 -21.06 11.78 11.16
C TRP A 349 -19.72 11.14 11.50
N LEU A 350 -19.55 9.86 11.17
CA LEU A 350 -18.27 9.14 11.32
C LEU A 350 -17.23 9.55 10.27
N GLY A 351 -17.60 10.17 9.17
CA GLY A 351 -16.69 10.53 8.06
C GLY A 351 -16.19 9.29 7.30
N HIS A 352 -17.10 8.40 6.91
CA HIS A 352 -16.85 7.33 5.96
C HIS A 352 -17.12 7.82 4.53
N LYS A 353 -16.22 7.51 3.58
CA LYS A 353 -16.36 7.93 2.16
C LYS A 353 -17.14 6.95 1.29
N ASP A 354 -17.47 5.80 1.83
CA ASP A 354 -18.04 4.66 1.11
C ASP A 354 -19.59 4.66 1.10
N GLY A 355 -20.20 5.81 1.33
CA GLY A 355 -21.66 5.95 1.34
C GLY A 355 -22.37 5.13 2.44
N GLY A 356 -21.62 4.60 3.41
CA GLY A 356 -22.16 3.80 4.49
C GLY A 356 -21.96 2.29 4.33
N ALA A 357 -21.29 1.82 3.27
CA ALA A 357 -21.07 0.40 3.03
C ALA A 357 -20.30 -0.27 4.19
N LEU A 358 -19.27 0.38 4.73
CA LEU A 358 -18.54 -0.11 5.90
C LEU A 358 -19.42 -0.12 7.16
N ALA A 359 -20.19 0.95 7.37
CA ALA A 359 -21.11 1.03 8.51
C ALA A 359 -22.20 -0.05 8.40
N MET A 360 -22.76 -0.27 7.21
CA MET A 360 -23.73 -1.33 6.96
C MET A 360 -23.16 -2.72 7.26
N LYS A 361 -21.94 -2.99 6.80
CA LYS A 361 -21.25 -4.27 7.07
C LYS A 361 -21.01 -4.49 8.56
N THR A 362 -20.70 -3.41 9.29
CA THR A 362 -20.33 -3.49 10.71
C THR A 362 -21.58 -3.54 11.63
N TYR A 363 -22.59 -2.75 11.30
CA TYR A 363 -23.75 -2.52 12.16
C TYR A 363 -25.09 -2.98 11.56
N GLY A 364 -25.08 -3.57 10.37
CA GLY A 364 -26.30 -3.97 9.66
C GLY A 364 -27.12 -5.01 10.40
N HIS A 365 -26.48 -5.85 11.25
CA HIS A 365 -27.15 -6.83 12.07
C HIS A 365 -28.05 -6.20 13.16
N LEU A 366 -27.74 -5.00 13.64
CA LEU A 366 -28.55 -4.25 14.61
C LEU A 366 -29.90 -3.79 14.03
N ARG A 367 -30.06 -3.89 12.71
CA ARG A 367 -31.29 -3.48 12.01
C ARG A 367 -32.46 -4.44 12.16
N ASN A 368 -32.28 -5.67 12.58
CA ASN A 368 -33.37 -6.66 12.59
C ASN A 368 -34.47 -6.25 13.57
N GLU A 369 -34.13 -5.80 14.77
CA GLU A 369 -35.13 -5.28 15.75
C GLU A 369 -35.74 -3.95 15.28
N HIS A 370 -34.90 -3.06 14.75
CA HIS A 370 -35.35 -1.81 14.15
C HIS A 370 -36.24 -2.03 12.92
N SER A 371 -35.95 -3.03 12.09
CA SER A 371 -36.75 -3.40 10.93
C SER A 371 -38.16 -3.78 11.32
N GLN A 372 -38.37 -4.53 12.39
CA GLN A 372 -39.70 -4.89 12.90
C GLN A 372 -40.47 -3.65 13.42
N ALA A 373 -39.78 -2.76 14.16
CA ALA A 373 -40.37 -1.52 14.62
C ALA A 373 -40.73 -0.56 13.47
N MET A 374 -39.93 -0.56 12.40
CA MET A 374 -40.23 0.26 11.20
C MET A 374 -41.37 -0.34 10.37
N ALA A 375 -41.43 -1.68 10.26
CA ALA A 375 -42.52 -2.34 9.52
C ALA A 375 -43.90 -1.96 10.08
N GLN A 376 -44.02 -1.77 11.38
CA GLN A 376 -45.28 -1.32 12.01
C GLN A 376 -45.68 0.13 11.68
N LYS A 377 -44.77 0.95 11.16
CA LYS A 377 -45.01 2.32 10.75
C LYS A 377 -45.48 2.44 9.29
N VAL A 378 -45.33 1.38 8.51
CA VAL A 378 -45.75 1.33 7.11
C VAL A 378 -47.28 1.20 7.06
N LYS A 379 -47.95 2.19 6.46
CA LYS A 379 -49.37 2.15 6.17
C LYS A 379 -49.53 2.18 4.65
N PHE A 380 -50.43 1.35 4.11
CA PHE A 380 -50.80 1.32 2.72
C PHE A 380 -52.07 2.08 2.49
#